data_a3ee1215fd2effda725c663674fa514f
#
_entry.id   a3ee1215fd2effda725c663674fa514f
#
_cell.length_a   1.000
_cell.length_b   1.000
_cell.length_c   1.000
_cell.angle_alpha   90.00
_cell.angle_beta   90.00
_cell.angle_gamma   90.00
#
_symmetry.space_group_name_H-M   'P 1'
#
loop_
_entity.id
_entity.type
_entity.pdbx_description
1 polymer ?
#
loop_
_entity_poly.entity_id
_entity_poly.type
_entity_poly.pdbx_seq_one_letter_code
_entity_poly.pdbx_strand_id
1 'polypeptide(L)'
;MVTSSGELKHRVVIDNTIKHAYRAEVADLNGDGKLEVVVNNHESSTTDNAVYGFEIPDDFLDASKYVRHTIASEFPVQWGFTNMAPGFTNAVWPYAADKGKAGKKADFLVAGDGDYRAHLLEYQSEWAYSNELIKNENGTVGIIAIDDIDEDGWNEFLVANYDKGYVEVYSFATAARIAAR
;
A
#
# COMPACT_ATOMS: atom_id res chain seq x y z
N MET A 1 0.09 21.18 11.04
CA MET A 1 -0.18 22.33 10.14
C MET A 1 1.10 23.12 10.00
N VAL A 2 1.54 23.36 8.78
CA VAL A 2 2.70 24.21 8.49
C VAL A 2 2.22 25.64 8.28
N THR A 3 2.85 26.62 8.90
CA THR A 3 2.50 28.04 8.74
C THR A 3 3.02 28.60 7.42
N SER A 4 2.58 29.81 7.04
CA SER A 4 3.14 30.54 5.88
C SER A 4 4.65 30.84 6.03
N SER A 5 5.18 30.78 7.26
CA SER A 5 6.62 30.87 7.56
C SER A 5 7.34 29.51 7.48
N GLY A 6 6.63 28.41 7.18
CA GLY A 6 7.19 27.06 7.18
C GLY A 6 7.36 26.44 8.58
N GLU A 7 6.84 27.07 9.63
CA GLU A 7 6.97 26.59 11.00
C GLU A 7 6.00 25.43 11.29
N LEU A 8 6.49 24.35 11.90
CA LEU A 8 5.69 23.23 12.35
C LEU A 8 4.96 23.59 13.64
N LYS A 9 3.62 23.65 13.60
CA LYS A 9 2.81 24.07 14.75
C LYS A 9 2.41 22.93 15.68
N HIS A 10 2.15 21.76 15.15
CA HIS A 10 1.59 20.65 15.90
C HIS A 10 2.22 19.33 15.49
N ARG A 11 2.38 18.45 16.47
CA ARG A 11 2.84 17.07 16.27
C ARG A 11 2.01 16.17 17.16
N VAL A 12 1.53 15.07 16.60
CA VAL A 12 0.87 13.98 17.32
C VAL A 12 1.53 12.66 16.94
N VAL A 13 1.63 11.74 17.88
CA VAL A 13 2.06 10.35 17.66
C VAL A 13 0.81 9.51 17.72
N ILE A 14 0.32 9.04 16.58
CA ILE A 14 -0.94 8.29 16.47
C ILE A 14 -0.79 6.85 16.96
N ASP A 15 0.39 6.25 16.78
CA ASP A 15 0.74 4.92 17.28
C ASP A 15 2.26 4.87 17.55
N ASN A 16 2.67 4.32 18.67
CA ASN A 16 4.07 4.11 19.04
C ASN A 16 4.39 2.61 19.24
N THR A 17 3.49 1.73 18.87
CA THR A 17 3.63 0.27 18.98
C THR A 17 4.02 -0.39 17.66
N ILE A 18 3.87 0.31 16.54
CA ILE A 18 4.34 -0.15 15.23
C ILE A 18 5.86 -0.11 15.24
N LYS A 19 6.47 -1.29 15.24
CA LYS A 19 7.92 -1.41 15.10
C LYS A 19 8.31 -1.08 13.66
N HIS A 20 9.43 -0.40 13.45
CA HIS A 20 10.00 -0.10 12.14
C HIS A 20 8.96 0.36 11.11
N ALA A 21 8.11 1.34 11.50
CA ALA A 21 7.19 1.97 10.54
C ALA A 21 7.98 2.47 9.33
N TYR A 22 7.63 1.98 8.14
CA TYR A 22 8.47 2.15 6.95
C TYR A 22 7.87 3.12 5.93
N ARG A 23 6.59 2.97 5.61
CA ARG A 23 5.87 3.86 4.70
C ARG A 23 4.53 4.27 5.30
N ALA A 24 4.14 5.50 5.04
CA ALA A 24 2.80 5.98 5.29
C ALA A 24 2.25 6.65 4.02
N GLU A 25 0.98 6.38 3.72
CA GLU A 25 0.21 7.02 2.66
C GLU A 25 -1.13 7.49 3.21
N VAL A 26 -1.66 8.58 2.66
CA VAL A 26 -2.95 9.15 3.07
C VAL A 26 -3.85 9.23 1.85
N ALA A 27 -5.04 8.63 1.94
CA ALA A 27 -6.05 8.67 0.89
C ALA A 27 -7.44 8.39 1.49
N ASP A 28 -8.50 8.71 0.75
CA ASP A 28 -9.84 8.19 1.02
C ASP A 28 -9.91 6.74 0.50
N LEU A 29 -9.60 5.79 1.38
CA LEU A 29 -9.42 4.38 1.04
C LEU A 29 -10.75 3.66 0.87
N ASN A 30 -11.77 4.11 1.59
CA ASN A 30 -13.07 3.45 1.66
C ASN A 30 -14.17 4.21 0.88
N GLY A 31 -13.86 5.35 0.28
CA GLY A 31 -14.77 6.14 -0.55
C GLY A 31 -15.90 6.81 0.24
N ASP A 32 -15.68 7.13 1.52
CA ASP A 32 -16.66 7.80 2.38
C ASP A 32 -16.47 9.32 2.46
N GLY A 33 -15.43 9.84 1.81
CA GLY A 33 -15.07 11.25 1.77
C GLY A 33 -14.17 11.68 2.92
N LYS A 34 -13.75 10.78 3.80
CA LYS A 34 -12.75 11.02 4.82
C LYS A 34 -11.40 10.43 4.39
N LEU A 35 -10.34 10.90 5.02
CA LEU A 35 -9.01 10.37 4.74
C LEU A 35 -8.63 9.34 5.80
N GLU A 36 -7.99 8.28 5.35
CA GLU A 36 -7.33 7.29 6.18
C GLU A 36 -5.82 7.33 5.97
N VAL A 37 -5.10 6.74 6.90
CA VAL A 37 -3.66 6.49 6.77
C VAL A 37 -3.43 5.00 6.61
N VAL A 38 -2.70 4.58 5.59
CA VAL A 38 -2.12 3.23 5.53
C VAL A 38 -0.66 3.31 5.91
N VAL A 39 -0.23 2.38 6.76
CA VAL A 39 1.16 2.27 7.23
C VAL A 39 1.57 0.82 7.17
N ASN A 40 2.73 0.51 6.63
CA ASN A 40 3.34 -0.79 6.85
C ASN A 40 4.57 -0.67 7.77
N ASN A 41 4.79 -1.70 8.56
CA ASN A 41 6.08 -1.90 9.21
C ASN A 41 6.97 -2.79 8.34
N HIS A 42 8.26 -2.73 8.61
CA HIS A 42 9.28 -3.47 7.89
C HIS A 42 10.07 -4.29 8.91
N GLU A 43 9.73 -5.58 9.04
CA GLU A 43 10.19 -6.44 10.13
C GLU A 43 10.85 -7.70 9.64
N SER A 44 11.81 -8.20 10.42
CA SER A 44 12.46 -9.48 10.17
C SER A 44 11.69 -10.68 10.73
N SER A 45 10.66 -10.44 11.52
CA SER A 45 9.78 -11.47 12.08
C SER A 45 8.49 -11.55 11.26
N THR A 46 8.19 -12.72 10.74
CA THR A 46 6.93 -12.98 10.01
C THR A 46 5.69 -12.73 10.87
N THR A 47 5.78 -12.95 12.18
CA THR A 47 4.63 -12.74 13.08
C THR A 47 4.42 -11.28 13.48
N ASP A 48 5.41 -10.42 13.26
CA ASP A 48 5.38 -9.02 13.69
C ASP A 48 5.19 -8.04 12.52
N ASN A 49 5.26 -8.53 11.28
CA ASN A 49 5.12 -7.71 10.10
C ASN A 49 3.67 -7.57 9.65
N ALA A 50 3.30 -6.38 9.21
CA ALA A 50 1.93 -6.11 8.80
C ALA A 50 1.78 -4.81 7.98
N VAL A 51 0.62 -4.70 7.34
CA VAL A 51 0.05 -3.47 6.80
C VAL A 51 -1.13 -3.07 7.68
N TYR A 52 -1.13 -1.82 8.14
CA TYR A 52 -2.14 -1.25 9.02
C TYR A 52 -2.88 -0.11 8.33
N GLY A 53 -4.18 -0.01 8.58
CA GLY A 53 -4.99 1.15 8.26
C GLY A 53 -5.36 1.92 9.54
N PHE A 54 -5.48 3.24 9.44
CA PHE A 54 -5.93 4.09 10.53
C PHE A 54 -7.02 5.03 10.05
N GLU A 55 -8.13 5.04 10.75
CA GLU A 55 -9.15 6.08 10.58
C GLU A 55 -8.64 7.38 11.20
N ILE A 56 -8.70 8.47 10.43
CA ILE A 56 -8.33 9.81 10.91
C ILE A 56 -9.56 10.44 11.58
N PRO A 57 -9.51 10.74 12.89
CA PRO A 57 -10.63 11.39 13.57
C PRO A 57 -10.79 12.86 13.14
N ASP A 58 -11.99 13.43 13.35
CA ASP A 58 -12.27 14.85 13.08
C ASP A 58 -11.29 15.77 13.85
N ASP A 59 -10.93 15.39 15.06
CA ASP A 59 -9.82 16.01 15.80
C ASP A 59 -8.52 15.20 15.59
N PHE A 60 -7.84 15.44 14.51
CA PHE A 60 -6.63 14.71 14.13
C PHE A 60 -5.45 14.88 15.09
N LEU A 61 -5.54 15.81 16.06
CA LEU A 61 -4.52 15.99 17.10
C LEU A 61 -4.78 15.11 18.32
N ASP A 62 -5.95 14.50 18.45
CA ASP A 62 -6.26 13.56 19.53
C ASP A 62 -5.86 12.13 19.14
N ALA A 63 -4.65 11.73 19.54
CA ALA A 63 -4.12 10.40 19.23
C ALA A 63 -5.01 9.26 19.75
N SER A 64 -5.79 9.47 20.81
CA SER A 64 -6.63 8.44 21.44
C SER A 64 -7.84 8.05 20.59
N LYS A 65 -8.16 8.84 19.57
CA LYS A 65 -9.30 8.61 18.67
C LYS A 65 -8.95 7.91 17.37
N TYR A 66 -7.66 7.69 17.10
CA TYR A 66 -7.27 6.91 15.92
C TYR A 66 -7.60 5.44 16.13
N VAL A 67 -8.34 4.87 15.18
CA VAL A 67 -8.69 3.45 15.20
C VAL A 67 -7.76 2.71 14.24
N ARG A 68 -7.01 1.75 14.75
CA ARG A 68 -6.09 0.92 13.97
C ARG A 68 -6.76 -0.37 13.53
N HIS A 69 -6.60 -0.71 12.26
CA HIS A 69 -7.00 -1.96 11.64
C HIS A 69 -5.79 -2.68 11.08
N THR A 70 -5.76 -4.01 11.14
CA THR A 70 -4.76 -4.81 10.42
C THR A 70 -5.33 -5.21 9.08
N ILE A 71 -4.72 -4.72 8.01
CA ILE A 71 -5.12 -4.99 6.62
C ILE A 71 -4.57 -6.34 6.17
N ALA A 72 -3.28 -6.58 6.40
CA ALA A 72 -2.60 -7.84 6.10
C ALA A 72 -1.42 -8.03 7.05
N SER A 73 -1.02 -9.29 7.28
CA SER A 73 0.10 -9.64 8.13
C SER A 73 0.75 -10.95 7.67
N GLU A 74 1.79 -11.35 8.38
CA GLU A 74 2.48 -12.63 8.17
C GLU A 74 3.12 -12.77 6.78
N PHE A 75 3.65 -11.65 6.25
CA PHE A 75 4.46 -11.70 5.04
C PHE A 75 5.71 -12.54 5.30
N PRO A 76 5.99 -13.56 4.49
CA PRO A 76 7.18 -14.38 4.66
C PRO A 76 8.44 -13.54 4.59
N VAL A 77 9.44 -13.87 5.41
CA VAL A 77 10.77 -13.25 5.36
C VAL A 77 11.77 -14.29 4.89
N GLN A 78 12.41 -14.05 3.78
CA GLN A 78 13.40 -14.93 3.21
C GLN A 78 14.83 -14.39 3.47
N TRP A 79 15.79 -15.28 3.55
CA TRP A 79 17.19 -14.90 3.70
C TRP A 79 17.76 -14.42 2.36
N GLY A 80 18.22 -13.18 2.32
CA GLY A 80 18.77 -12.57 1.13
C GLY A 80 19.42 -11.22 1.41
N PHE A 81 19.36 -10.31 0.44
CA PHE A 81 19.90 -8.96 0.58
C PHE A 81 19.19 -8.17 1.68
N THR A 82 17.87 -8.27 1.74
CA THR A 82 17.09 -7.76 2.86
C THR A 82 16.44 -8.92 3.60
N ASN A 83 16.36 -8.82 4.92
CA ASN A 83 15.75 -9.83 5.78
C ASN A 83 14.50 -9.26 6.46
N MET A 84 13.83 -8.33 5.81
CA MET A 84 12.69 -7.60 6.36
C MET A 84 11.59 -7.48 5.31
N ALA A 85 10.33 -7.57 5.75
CA ALA A 85 9.13 -7.51 4.92
C ALA A 85 7.99 -6.85 5.72
N PRO A 86 6.91 -6.39 5.06
CA PRO A 86 6.86 -6.05 3.63
C PRO A 86 7.65 -4.77 3.30
N GLY A 87 7.90 -4.54 2.03
CA GLY A 87 8.39 -3.28 1.49
C GLY A 87 7.29 -2.23 1.36
N PHE A 88 7.35 -1.36 0.34
CA PHE A 88 6.36 -0.30 0.16
C PHE A 88 4.96 -0.86 -0.14
N THR A 89 3.97 -0.28 0.52
CA THR A 89 2.54 -0.51 0.28
C THR A 89 1.95 0.74 -0.35
N ASN A 90 1.22 0.59 -1.46
CA ASN A 90 0.58 1.68 -2.19
C ASN A 90 -0.90 1.38 -2.39
N ALA A 91 -1.75 2.35 -2.07
CA ALA A 91 -3.16 2.28 -2.44
C ALA A 91 -3.32 2.36 -3.96
N VAL A 92 -4.19 1.54 -4.52
CA VAL A 92 -4.49 1.50 -5.95
C VAL A 92 -5.98 1.37 -6.19
N TRP A 93 -6.45 2.08 -7.20
CA TRP A 93 -7.79 1.89 -7.78
C TRP A 93 -7.56 1.27 -9.17
N PRO A 94 -8.02 0.04 -9.43
CA PRO A 94 -7.82 -0.60 -10.73
C PRO A 94 -8.20 0.29 -11.92
N TYR A 95 -9.34 1.03 -11.80
CA TYR A 95 -9.69 2.09 -12.74
C TYR A 95 -9.24 3.45 -12.17
N ALA A 96 -8.31 4.11 -12.84
CA ALA A 96 -7.63 5.32 -12.35
C ALA A 96 -8.61 6.43 -11.93
N ALA A 97 -9.69 6.62 -12.68
CA ALA A 97 -10.69 7.64 -12.39
C ALA A 97 -11.57 7.33 -11.15
N ASP A 98 -11.45 6.16 -10.52
CA ASP A 98 -12.20 5.82 -9.31
C ASP A 98 -11.54 6.38 -8.03
N LYS A 99 -10.29 6.79 -8.12
CA LYS A 99 -9.56 7.39 -7.01
C LYS A 99 -10.29 8.61 -6.43
N GLY A 100 -10.60 8.55 -5.14
CA GLY A 100 -11.31 9.62 -4.41
C GLY A 100 -12.78 9.78 -4.78
N LYS A 101 -13.38 8.84 -5.53
CA LYS A 101 -14.83 8.88 -5.79
C LYS A 101 -15.61 8.19 -4.68
N ALA A 102 -16.76 8.76 -4.35
CA ALA A 102 -17.67 8.22 -3.35
C ALA A 102 -18.01 6.75 -3.64
N GLY A 103 -17.91 5.91 -2.63
CA GLY A 103 -18.22 4.48 -2.68
C GLY A 103 -17.17 3.62 -3.40
N LYS A 104 -16.09 4.22 -3.94
CA LYS A 104 -15.00 3.48 -4.58
C LYS A 104 -13.92 3.15 -3.56
N LYS A 105 -13.53 1.88 -3.52
CA LYS A 105 -12.60 1.33 -2.55
C LYS A 105 -11.22 1.19 -3.17
N ALA A 106 -10.19 1.41 -2.35
CA ALA A 106 -8.82 1.12 -2.75
C ALA A 106 -8.49 -0.35 -2.49
N ASP A 107 -7.75 -0.94 -3.43
CA ASP A 107 -6.92 -2.11 -3.19
C ASP A 107 -5.51 -1.66 -2.77
N PHE A 108 -4.61 -2.59 -2.45
CA PHE A 108 -3.22 -2.25 -2.17
C PHE A 108 -2.27 -3.13 -2.96
N LEU A 109 -1.28 -2.51 -3.57
CA LEU A 109 -0.11 -3.20 -4.10
C LEU A 109 1.00 -3.17 -3.06
N VAL A 110 1.50 -4.34 -2.67
CA VAL A 110 2.54 -4.50 -1.67
C VAL A 110 3.79 -5.09 -2.31
N ALA A 111 4.86 -4.32 -2.27
CA ALA A 111 6.20 -4.82 -2.57
C ALA A 111 6.66 -5.65 -1.37
N GLY A 112 7.02 -6.91 -1.60
CA GLY A 112 7.35 -7.81 -0.50
C GLY A 112 8.73 -7.57 0.12
N ASP A 113 9.63 -6.90 -0.61
CA ASP A 113 11.02 -6.71 -0.24
C ASP A 113 11.71 -8.05 0.09
N GLY A 114 12.06 -8.32 1.34
CA GLY A 114 12.63 -9.58 1.79
C GLY A 114 11.67 -10.79 1.74
N ASP A 115 10.41 -10.60 1.41
CA ASP A 115 9.48 -11.66 1.03
C ASP A 115 9.75 -12.21 -0.38
N TYR A 116 10.40 -11.43 -1.26
CA TYR A 116 10.66 -11.77 -2.67
C TYR A 116 9.40 -11.92 -3.53
N ARG A 117 8.31 -11.28 -3.16
CA ARG A 117 7.00 -11.37 -3.79
C ARG A 117 6.42 -9.99 -4.09
N ALA A 118 5.45 -9.96 -4.98
CA ALA A 118 4.55 -8.84 -5.17
C ALA A 118 3.12 -9.31 -4.85
N HIS A 119 2.40 -8.53 -4.06
CA HIS A 119 1.06 -8.89 -3.60
C HIS A 119 0.04 -7.83 -4.02
N LEU A 120 -1.16 -8.28 -4.33
CA LEU A 120 -2.37 -7.47 -4.42
C LEU A 120 -3.27 -7.80 -3.23
N LEU A 121 -3.57 -6.81 -2.42
CA LEU A 121 -4.57 -6.90 -1.37
C LEU A 121 -5.87 -6.34 -1.95
N GLU A 122 -6.83 -7.22 -2.26
CA GLU A 122 -8.11 -6.83 -2.83
C GLU A 122 -9.15 -6.58 -1.73
N TYR A 123 -9.84 -5.45 -1.82
CA TYR A 123 -10.90 -5.09 -0.89
C TYR A 123 -12.04 -6.12 -0.90
N GLN A 124 -12.42 -6.60 0.28
CA GLN A 124 -13.55 -7.51 0.47
C GLN A 124 -14.71 -6.83 1.22
N SER A 125 -14.43 -6.28 2.39
CA SER A 125 -15.42 -5.55 3.19
C SER A 125 -14.73 -4.75 4.29
N GLU A 126 -15.19 -3.56 4.58
CA GLU A 126 -14.62 -2.66 5.59
C GLU A 126 -13.07 -2.66 5.57
N TRP A 127 -12.41 -3.21 6.58
CA TRP A 127 -10.96 -3.32 6.65
C TRP A 127 -10.44 -4.74 6.34
N ALA A 128 -11.28 -5.58 5.74
CA ALA A 128 -10.90 -6.94 5.32
C ALA A 128 -10.47 -6.95 3.85
N TYR A 129 -9.31 -7.54 3.61
CA TYR A 129 -8.70 -7.69 2.29
C TYR A 129 -8.28 -9.14 2.06
N SER A 130 -8.45 -9.66 0.85
CA SER A 130 -7.78 -10.89 0.43
C SER A 130 -6.34 -10.58 0.02
N ASN A 131 -5.44 -11.52 0.21
CA ASN A 131 -4.04 -11.36 -0.19
C ASN A 131 -3.76 -12.29 -1.37
N GLU A 132 -3.70 -11.72 -2.56
CA GLU A 132 -3.40 -12.44 -3.79
C GLU A 132 -1.93 -12.26 -4.16
N LEU A 133 -1.25 -13.38 -4.36
CA LEU A 133 0.12 -13.38 -4.84
C LEU A 133 0.12 -13.05 -6.34
N ILE A 134 0.64 -11.87 -6.71
CA ILE A 134 0.82 -11.50 -8.11
C ILE A 134 1.93 -12.38 -8.72
N LYS A 135 3.07 -12.43 -8.05
CA LYS A 135 4.22 -13.20 -8.51
C LYS A 135 5.22 -13.45 -7.38
N ASN A 136 5.85 -14.62 -7.41
CA ASN A 136 7.06 -14.88 -6.63
C ASN A 136 8.28 -14.52 -7.50
N GLU A 137 8.92 -13.41 -7.17
CA GLU A 137 10.02 -12.85 -7.96
C GLU A 137 11.35 -13.58 -7.74
N ASN A 138 11.49 -14.37 -6.68
CA ASN A 138 12.76 -14.95 -6.25
C ASN A 138 13.88 -13.91 -6.16
N GLY A 139 13.55 -12.70 -5.75
CA GLY A 139 14.45 -11.57 -5.59
C GLY A 139 13.72 -10.38 -5.00
N THR A 140 14.47 -9.44 -4.47
CA THR A 140 13.96 -8.28 -3.75
C THR A 140 13.06 -7.40 -4.62
N VAL A 141 11.84 -7.13 -4.15
CA VAL A 141 10.88 -6.18 -4.73
C VAL A 141 10.67 -5.04 -3.73
N GLY A 142 11.41 -3.95 -3.88
CA GLY A 142 11.41 -2.85 -2.91
C GLY A 142 10.26 -1.85 -3.10
N ILE A 143 9.83 -1.65 -4.35
CA ILE A 143 8.79 -0.67 -4.70
C ILE A 143 7.99 -1.14 -5.92
N ILE A 144 6.71 -0.74 -5.95
CA ILE A 144 5.83 -0.89 -7.11
C ILE A 144 5.38 0.52 -7.52
N ALA A 145 5.57 0.89 -8.79
CA ALA A 145 5.06 2.13 -9.36
C ALA A 145 3.69 1.88 -9.98
N ILE A 146 2.81 2.89 -9.97
CA ILE A 146 1.42 2.77 -10.44
C ILE A 146 1.08 4.02 -11.23
N ASP A 147 0.54 3.84 -12.44
CA ASP A 147 0.00 4.91 -13.28
C ASP A 147 -0.85 4.32 -14.41
N ASP A 148 -1.74 5.13 -15.00
CA ASP A 148 -2.43 4.81 -16.26
C ASP A 148 -1.49 5.20 -17.42
N ILE A 149 -0.59 4.27 -17.79
CA ILE A 149 0.56 4.55 -18.67
C ILE A 149 0.12 4.78 -20.12
N ASP A 150 -0.94 4.12 -20.54
CA ASP A 150 -1.41 4.13 -21.92
C ASP A 150 -2.72 4.90 -22.11
N GLU A 151 -3.16 5.59 -21.06
CA GLU A 151 -4.31 6.50 -21.01
C GLU A 151 -5.65 5.82 -21.35
N ASP A 152 -5.78 4.52 -21.02
CA ASP A 152 -7.04 3.79 -21.26
C ASP A 152 -8.01 3.84 -20.06
N GLY A 153 -7.58 4.45 -18.99
CA GLY A 153 -8.34 4.61 -17.76
C GLY A 153 -8.13 3.51 -16.74
N TRP A 154 -7.38 2.45 -17.07
CA TRP A 154 -6.98 1.41 -16.14
C TRP A 154 -5.53 1.60 -15.74
N ASN A 155 -5.25 1.44 -14.47
CA ASN A 155 -3.89 1.55 -13.99
C ASN A 155 -3.05 0.34 -14.43
N GLU A 156 -1.83 0.61 -14.81
CA GLU A 156 -0.72 -0.32 -14.85
C GLU A 156 0.08 -0.23 -13.56
N PHE A 157 0.81 -1.30 -13.27
CA PHE A 157 1.81 -1.26 -12.23
C PHE A 157 3.10 -1.95 -12.65
N LEU A 158 4.21 -1.39 -12.19
CA LEU A 158 5.54 -1.83 -12.55
C LEU A 158 6.22 -2.43 -11.33
N VAL A 159 6.64 -3.69 -11.47
CA VAL A 159 7.35 -4.45 -10.43
C VAL A 159 8.82 -4.52 -10.81
N ALA A 160 9.66 -3.88 -10.00
CA ALA A 160 11.12 -3.90 -10.20
C ALA A 160 11.75 -4.98 -9.34
N ASN A 161 12.46 -5.92 -9.95
CA ASN A 161 13.25 -6.94 -9.27
C ASN A 161 14.70 -6.48 -9.16
N TYR A 162 15.13 -6.15 -7.95
CA TYR A 162 16.45 -5.62 -7.69
C TYR A 162 17.57 -6.63 -8.00
N ASP A 163 17.42 -7.87 -7.54
CA ASP A 163 18.46 -8.90 -7.67
C ASP A 163 18.61 -9.44 -9.10
N LYS A 164 17.53 -9.38 -9.89
CA LYS A 164 17.51 -9.91 -11.26
C LYS A 164 17.72 -8.84 -12.33
N GLY A 165 17.61 -7.56 -11.98
CA GLY A 165 17.87 -6.44 -12.88
C GLY A 165 16.84 -6.27 -13.99
N TYR A 166 15.56 -6.57 -13.75
CA TYR A 166 14.48 -6.33 -14.69
C TYR A 166 13.28 -5.61 -14.04
N VAL A 167 12.43 -5.08 -14.89
CA VAL A 167 11.13 -4.50 -14.51
C VAL A 167 10.05 -5.19 -15.33
N GLU A 168 8.98 -5.61 -14.68
CA GLU A 168 7.78 -6.14 -15.32
C GLU A 168 6.65 -5.15 -15.23
N VAL A 169 5.79 -5.12 -16.27
CA VAL A 169 4.60 -4.28 -16.34
C VAL A 169 3.38 -5.18 -16.31
N TYR A 170 2.44 -4.85 -15.46
CA TYR A 170 1.14 -5.51 -15.33
C TYR A 170 0.04 -4.47 -15.55
N SER A 171 -1.12 -4.88 -16.08
CA SER A 171 -2.26 -4.01 -16.27
C SER A 171 -3.50 -4.58 -15.58
N PHE A 172 -4.31 -3.70 -15.01
CA PHE A 172 -5.66 -4.02 -14.53
C PHE A 172 -6.69 -4.09 -15.68
N ALA A 173 -6.33 -3.66 -16.88
CA ALA A 173 -7.19 -3.82 -18.07
C ALA A 173 -7.42 -5.30 -18.37
N THR A 174 -8.63 -5.66 -18.76
CA THR A 174 -8.93 -7.04 -19.17
C THR A 174 -8.28 -7.34 -20.52
N ALA A 175 -7.94 -8.62 -20.77
CA ALA A 175 -7.37 -9.06 -22.06
C ALA A 175 -8.24 -8.66 -23.27
N ALA A 176 -9.57 -8.61 -23.12
CA ALA A 176 -10.48 -8.16 -24.16
C ALA A 176 -10.32 -6.67 -24.51
N ARG A 177 -9.98 -5.82 -23.53
CA ARG A 177 -9.72 -4.39 -23.74
C ARG A 177 -8.34 -4.15 -24.37
N ILE A 178 -7.32 -4.89 -23.92
CA ILE A 178 -5.97 -4.82 -24.49
C ILE A 178 -6.01 -5.23 -25.99
N ALA A 179 -6.80 -6.23 -26.35
CA ALA A 179 -6.94 -6.70 -27.73
C ALA A 179 -7.79 -5.79 -28.64
N ALA A 180 -8.54 -4.84 -28.08
CA ALA A 180 -9.38 -3.90 -28.82
C ALA A 180 -8.64 -2.62 -29.26
N ARG A 181 -7.37 -2.50 -28.97
CA ARG A 181 -6.43 -1.42 -29.37
C ARG A 181 -5.62 -1.86 -30.56
#